data_441befc0de59df970aaab9c08eb312b4
#
_entry.id   441befc0de59df970aaab9c08eb312b4
#
_cell.length_a   1.000
_cell.length_b   1.000
_cell.length_c   1.000
_cell.angle_alpha   90.00
_cell.angle_beta   90.00
_cell.angle_gamma   90.00
#
_symmetry.space_group_name_H-M   'P 1'
#
loop_
_entity.id
_entity.type
_entity.pdbx_description
1 polymer ?
#
loop_
_entity_poly.entity_id
_entity_poly.type
_entity_poly.pdbx_seq_one_letter_code
_entity_poly.pdbx_strand_id
1 'polypeptide(L)'
;FVAQLRDRPRPRWITLLVDLPLFALFGASLFAALASPLCLVLAVPVAVLRGGVFESWRAALCVAYGLGLALSVWAIWIERRFVRVRRLNVKIADLPAEFDGYTIAQLSDLHVGSFDPKRRALEWAALSNSLNPDLAVVTGDLVTSGTGFYADVADAIAVLRAKDGVFVSMGNHDQAHNDELSRLIAARGPTVLRNASHVVRRGNAELVLAGLDGRIASPADAARVVRDCSTGAPLVLLSHYPWTFEAVANAGADLVLTGHTHGGQLGIPFFSDRFNLARLTRQLSRGLYYSGKTAMYVNAGLGTTGPPMRLAVPPEIALVTLRRG
;
A
#
# COMPACT_ATOMS: atom_id res chain seq x y z
N PHE A 1 15.60 8.43 -12.17
CA PHE A 1 14.41 9.18 -11.73
C PHE A 1 13.48 9.52 -12.91
N VAL A 2 13.96 10.28 -13.92
CA VAL A 2 13.11 10.67 -15.08
C VAL A 2 12.63 9.48 -15.91
N ALA A 3 13.42 8.41 -16.03
CA ALA A 3 13.01 7.18 -16.74
C ALA A 3 11.96 6.38 -15.95
N GLN A 4 11.94 6.47 -14.62
CA GLN A 4 10.88 5.91 -13.77
C GLN A 4 9.55 6.64 -13.96
N LEU A 5 9.58 7.97 -14.06
CA LEU A 5 8.38 8.78 -14.30
C LEU A 5 7.77 8.53 -15.70
N ARG A 6 8.55 7.99 -16.64
CA ARG A 6 8.12 7.65 -18.01
C ARG A 6 7.86 6.16 -18.22
N ASP A 7 8.02 5.35 -17.18
CA ASP A 7 7.77 3.89 -17.12
C ASP A 7 8.22 3.10 -18.37
N ARG A 8 9.45 3.33 -18.75
CA ARG A 8 10.10 2.45 -19.74
C ARG A 8 10.74 1.29 -19.00
N PRO A 9 10.42 0.04 -19.38
CA PRO A 9 11.08 -1.13 -18.82
C PRO A 9 12.60 -0.98 -18.89
N ARG A 10 13.28 -1.05 -17.73
CA ARG A 10 14.73 -0.95 -17.68
C ARG A 10 15.35 -2.34 -17.64
N PRO A 11 16.47 -2.56 -18.31
CA PRO A 11 17.24 -3.79 -18.17
C PRO A 11 17.51 -4.07 -16.68
N ARG A 12 17.25 -5.31 -16.24
CA ARG A 12 17.35 -5.70 -14.83
C ARG A 12 18.73 -5.41 -14.22
N TRP A 13 19.79 -5.56 -15.01
CA TRP A 13 21.15 -5.29 -14.53
C TRP A 13 21.36 -3.79 -14.19
N ILE A 14 20.76 -2.86 -14.95
CA ILE A 14 20.81 -1.42 -14.62
C ILE A 14 20.08 -1.18 -13.30
N THR A 15 18.89 -1.74 -13.14
CA THR A 15 18.14 -1.60 -11.89
C THR A 15 18.94 -2.11 -10.69
N LEU A 16 19.59 -3.27 -10.81
CA LEU A 16 20.29 -3.91 -9.69
C LEU A 16 21.66 -3.28 -9.40
N LEU A 17 22.43 -2.91 -10.45
CA LEU A 17 23.81 -2.48 -10.30
C LEU A 17 24.00 -0.95 -10.33
N VAL A 18 22.98 -0.22 -10.77
CA VAL A 18 23.04 1.25 -10.84
C VAL A 18 21.95 1.88 -9.98
N ASP A 19 20.68 1.61 -10.27
CA ASP A 19 19.58 2.35 -9.64
C ASP A 19 19.51 2.08 -8.13
N LEU A 20 19.48 0.80 -7.70
CA LEU A 20 19.38 0.46 -6.27
C LEU A 20 20.60 0.95 -5.46
N PRO A 21 21.86 0.80 -5.90
CA PRO A 21 23.01 1.40 -5.21
C PRO A 21 22.92 2.93 -5.11
N LEU A 22 22.51 3.61 -6.18
CA LEU A 22 22.32 5.08 -6.14
C LEU A 22 21.25 5.49 -5.13
N PHE A 23 20.14 4.74 -5.01
CA PHE A 23 19.15 5.01 -3.97
C PHE A 23 19.68 4.72 -2.57
N ALA A 24 20.54 3.73 -2.39
CA ALA A 24 21.19 3.48 -1.10
C ALA A 24 22.11 4.64 -0.69
N LEU A 25 22.91 5.16 -1.61
CA LEU A 25 23.77 6.32 -1.39
C LEU A 25 22.93 7.60 -1.13
N PHE A 26 21.85 7.78 -1.88
CA PHE A 26 20.92 8.88 -1.64
C PHE A 26 20.30 8.82 -0.24
N GLY A 27 19.83 7.65 0.18
CA GLY A 27 19.27 7.44 1.53
C GLY A 27 20.30 7.69 2.63
N ALA A 28 21.55 7.24 2.43
CA ALA A 28 22.66 7.51 3.34
C ALA A 28 22.95 9.02 3.47
N SER A 29 22.96 9.73 2.33
CA SER A 29 23.18 11.18 2.31
C SER A 29 22.06 11.93 3.00
N LEU A 30 20.81 11.54 2.77
CA LEU A 30 19.64 12.13 3.43
C LEU A 30 19.68 11.90 4.94
N PHE A 31 20.02 10.68 5.38
CA PHE A 31 20.15 10.35 6.80
C PHE A 31 21.25 11.19 7.45
N ALA A 32 22.43 11.29 6.86
CA ALA A 32 23.54 12.09 7.37
C ALA A 32 23.17 13.59 7.43
N ALA A 33 22.48 14.11 6.41
CA ALA A 33 22.04 15.51 6.38
C ALA A 33 21.05 15.79 7.53
N LEU A 34 20.06 14.91 7.75
CA LEU A 34 19.09 15.06 8.84
C LEU A 34 19.75 14.88 10.23
N ALA A 35 20.77 14.04 10.35
CA ALA A 35 21.52 13.83 11.59
C ALA A 35 22.55 14.94 11.85
N SER A 36 22.90 15.76 10.87
CA SER A 36 23.98 16.75 10.95
C SER A 36 23.86 17.71 12.14
N PRO A 37 22.70 18.30 12.49
CA PRO A 37 22.59 19.15 13.66
C PRO A 37 22.90 18.40 14.97
N LEU A 38 22.42 17.17 15.09
CA LEU A 38 22.70 16.32 16.25
C LEU A 38 24.20 15.95 16.31
N CYS A 39 24.81 15.62 15.18
CA CYS A 39 26.26 15.36 15.08
C CYS A 39 27.08 16.57 15.55
N LEU A 40 26.65 17.79 15.20
CA LEU A 40 27.32 19.01 15.68
C LEU A 40 27.21 19.18 17.18
N VAL A 41 26.02 19.00 17.75
CA VAL A 41 25.80 19.08 19.21
C VAL A 41 26.66 18.04 19.97
N LEU A 42 26.74 16.81 19.47
CA LEU A 42 27.55 15.75 20.05
C LEU A 42 29.07 15.96 19.85
N ALA A 43 29.47 16.68 18.83
CA ALA A 43 30.88 17.00 18.57
C ALA A 43 31.46 18.00 19.60
N VAL A 44 30.64 18.91 20.16
CA VAL A 44 31.11 19.95 21.09
C VAL A 44 31.80 19.39 22.33
N PRO A 45 31.23 18.48 23.12
CA PRO A 45 31.91 17.91 24.29
C PRO A 45 33.17 17.11 23.94
N VAL A 46 33.16 16.42 22.79
CA VAL A 46 34.35 15.70 22.32
C VAL A 46 35.46 16.67 21.94
N ALA A 47 35.13 17.78 21.31
CA ALA A 47 36.09 18.81 20.94
C ALA A 47 36.70 19.53 22.16
N VAL A 48 35.96 19.68 23.27
CA VAL A 48 36.50 20.21 24.53
C VAL A 48 37.59 19.31 25.09
N LEU A 49 37.45 17.99 24.90
CA LEU A 49 38.42 16.98 25.41
C LEU A 49 39.62 16.76 24.48
N ARG A 50 39.41 16.84 23.15
CA ARG A 50 40.40 16.44 22.12
C ARG A 50 40.85 17.57 21.21
N GLY A 51 40.24 18.75 21.28
CA GLY A 51 40.43 19.84 20.34
C GLY A 51 39.73 19.61 18.99
N GLY A 52 39.41 20.69 18.27
CA GLY A 52 38.88 20.62 16.89
C GLY A 52 37.42 20.20 16.75
N VAL A 53 36.50 21.20 16.87
CA VAL A 53 35.03 20.95 16.70
C VAL A 53 34.73 20.43 15.29
N PHE A 54 35.39 20.96 14.29
CA PHE A 54 35.16 20.59 12.89
C PHE A 54 35.53 19.12 12.59
N GLU A 55 36.67 18.64 13.08
CA GLU A 55 37.11 17.25 12.92
C GLU A 55 36.19 16.29 13.67
N SER A 56 35.75 16.65 14.89
CA SER A 56 34.82 15.86 15.66
C SER A 56 33.44 15.76 14.99
N TRP A 57 32.93 16.85 14.47
CA TRP A 57 31.69 16.90 13.69
C TRP A 57 31.79 16.09 12.39
N ARG A 58 32.88 16.24 11.62
CA ARG A 58 33.12 15.47 10.40
C ARG A 58 33.17 13.96 10.68
N ALA A 59 33.86 13.56 11.74
CA ALA A 59 33.90 12.16 12.14
C ALA A 59 32.50 11.62 12.50
N ALA A 60 31.71 12.38 13.26
CA ALA A 60 30.31 12.03 13.58
C ALA A 60 29.43 11.92 12.32
N LEU A 61 29.61 12.81 11.33
CA LEU A 61 28.92 12.73 10.04
C LEU A 61 29.30 11.48 9.24
N CYS A 62 30.58 11.10 9.22
CA CYS A 62 31.03 9.87 8.56
C CYS A 62 30.36 8.63 9.19
N VAL A 63 30.26 8.59 10.52
CA VAL A 63 29.54 7.53 11.24
C VAL A 63 28.04 7.56 10.88
N ALA A 64 27.41 8.73 10.92
CA ALA A 64 26.00 8.88 10.54
C ALA A 64 25.73 8.43 9.11
N TYR A 65 26.62 8.79 8.17
CA TYR A 65 26.53 8.35 6.78
C TYR A 65 26.65 6.81 6.66
N GLY A 66 27.61 6.20 7.36
CA GLY A 66 27.80 4.74 7.38
C GLY A 66 26.57 4.01 7.93
N LEU A 67 25.97 4.51 9.03
CA LEU A 67 24.74 3.99 9.58
C LEU A 67 23.56 4.18 8.60
N GLY A 68 23.46 5.35 7.99
CA GLY A 68 22.44 5.65 6.98
C GLY A 68 22.56 4.73 5.77
N LEU A 69 23.79 4.40 5.34
CA LEU A 69 24.04 3.45 4.26
C LEU A 69 23.59 2.03 4.65
N ALA A 70 23.93 1.57 5.85
CA ALA A 70 23.52 0.26 6.33
C ALA A 70 21.98 0.15 6.44
N LEU A 71 21.32 1.20 6.95
CA LEU A 71 19.85 1.27 7.00
C LEU A 71 19.22 1.29 5.60
N SER A 72 19.80 2.03 4.66
CA SER A 72 19.31 2.10 3.28
C SER A 72 19.47 0.76 2.55
N VAL A 73 20.59 0.08 2.74
CA VAL A 73 20.80 -1.28 2.24
C VAL A 73 19.76 -2.24 2.84
N TRP A 74 19.56 -2.21 4.14
CA TRP A 74 18.53 -3.00 4.81
C TRP A 74 17.14 -2.71 4.22
N ALA A 75 16.76 -1.44 4.11
CA ALA A 75 15.46 -0.98 3.62
C ALA A 75 15.17 -1.44 2.18
N ILE A 76 16.19 -1.43 1.30
CA ILE A 76 16.08 -1.75 -0.12
C ILE A 76 16.12 -3.28 -0.35
N TRP A 77 17.06 -4.00 0.25
CA TRP A 77 17.30 -5.40 -0.11
C TRP A 77 16.66 -6.39 0.84
N ILE A 78 16.31 -5.99 2.07
CA ILE A 78 15.76 -6.89 3.09
C ILE A 78 14.33 -6.53 3.42
N GLU A 79 14.08 -5.41 4.11
CA GLU A 79 12.75 -5.12 4.66
C GLU A 79 11.68 -4.96 3.58
N ARG A 80 12.01 -4.31 2.45
CA ARG A 80 11.09 -4.20 1.30
C ARG A 80 10.61 -5.54 0.77
N ARG A 81 11.35 -6.63 1.02
CA ARG A 81 11.01 -7.97 0.54
C ARG A 81 10.27 -8.82 1.57
N PHE A 82 10.24 -8.37 2.80
CA PHE A 82 9.64 -9.10 3.91
C PHE A 82 8.16 -8.77 4.05
N VAL A 83 7.31 -9.47 3.30
CA VAL A 83 5.85 -9.26 3.33
C VAL A 83 5.27 -9.80 4.64
N ARG A 84 4.52 -8.96 5.35
CA ARG A 84 3.77 -9.35 6.55
C ARG A 84 2.34 -9.70 6.21
N VAL A 85 1.85 -10.80 6.77
CA VAL A 85 0.40 -11.10 6.76
C VAL A 85 -0.21 -10.50 8.03
N ARG A 86 -1.03 -9.46 7.83
CA ARG A 86 -1.73 -8.78 8.92
C ARG A 86 -3.14 -9.33 9.06
N ARG A 87 -3.41 -10.03 10.17
CA ARG A 87 -4.72 -10.60 10.46
C ARG A 87 -5.52 -9.63 11.31
N LEU A 88 -6.76 -9.34 10.90
CA LEU A 88 -7.64 -8.36 11.53
C LEU A 88 -9.03 -8.98 11.71
N ASN A 89 -9.67 -8.71 12.84
CA ASN A 89 -11.10 -8.96 13.02
C ASN A 89 -11.80 -7.62 12.99
N VAL A 90 -12.80 -7.48 12.11
CA VAL A 90 -13.60 -6.26 11.98
C VAL A 90 -15.04 -6.60 12.28
N LYS A 91 -15.62 -5.92 13.25
CA LYS A 91 -17.02 -6.04 13.58
C LYS A 91 -17.86 -5.19 12.65
N ILE A 92 -18.88 -5.79 12.06
CA ILE A 92 -19.87 -5.12 11.22
C ILE A 92 -21.23 -5.27 11.92
N ALA A 93 -21.87 -4.13 12.14
CA ALA A 93 -23.24 -4.11 12.63
C ALA A 93 -24.15 -4.80 11.60
N ASP A 94 -25.14 -5.54 12.07
CA ASP A 94 -26.14 -6.22 11.23
C ASP A 94 -25.53 -7.22 10.20
N LEU A 95 -24.31 -7.71 10.42
CA LEU A 95 -23.72 -8.75 9.58
C LEU A 95 -24.53 -10.04 9.67
N PRO A 96 -25.02 -10.60 8.54
CA PRO A 96 -25.71 -11.89 8.55
C PRO A 96 -24.81 -13.02 9.10
N ALA A 97 -25.40 -14.01 9.75
CA ALA A 97 -24.68 -15.12 10.38
C ALA A 97 -23.81 -15.89 9.38
N GLU A 98 -24.24 -15.98 8.13
CA GLU A 98 -23.57 -16.67 7.03
C GLU A 98 -22.22 -16.02 6.66
N PHE A 99 -22.04 -14.75 7.04
CA PHE A 99 -20.78 -13.99 6.83
C PHE A 99 -19.97 -13.84 8.12
N ASP A 100 -20.40 -14.36 9.27
CA ASP A 100 -19.52 -14.37 10.45
C ASP A 100 -18.34 -15.31 10.23
N GLY A 101 -17.13 -14.78 10.36
CA GLY A 101 -15.91 -15.50 10.02
C GLY A 101 -15.47 -15.38 8.55
N TYR A 102 -16.22 -14.66 7.71
CA TYR A 102 -15.85 -14.43 6.30
C TYR A 102 -14.53 -13.70 6.18
N THR A 103 -13.63 -14.20 5.31
CA THR A 103 -12.27 -13.71 5.18
C THR A 103 -12.04 -13.01 3.86
N ILE A 104 -11.47 -11.81 3.92
CA ILE A 104 -11.09 -11.00 2.76
C ILE A 104 -9.58 -10.80 2.76
N ALA A 105 -8.88 -11.28 1.75
CA ALA A 105 -7.47 -10.96 1.54
C ALA A 105 -7.36 -9.66 0.74
N GLN A 106 -6.80 -8.62 1.34
CA GLN A 106 -6.55 -7.35 0.68
C GLN A 106 -5.08 -7.21 0.30
N LEU A 107 -4.83 -7.02 -0.99
CA LEU A 107 -3.60 -6.54 -1.57
C LEU A 107 -3.80 -5.09 -2.00
N SER A 108 -2.76 -4.26 -1.96
CA SER A 108 -2.83 -2.86 -2.40
C SER A 108 -1.47 -2.38 -2.88
N ASP A 109 -1.48 -1.35 -3.73
CA ASP A 109 -0.28 -0.62 -4.11
C ASP A 109 0.83 -1.58 -4.58
N LEU A 110 0.53 -2.38 -5.58
CA LEU A 110 1.46 -3.38 -6.12
C LEU A 110 2.65 -2.70 -6.81
N HIS A 111 2.40 -1.56 -7.47
CA HIS A 111 3.39 -0.80 -8.23
C HIS A 111 4.31 -1.70 -9.07
N VAL A 112 3.69 -2.65 -9.80
CA VAL A 112 4.46 -3.51 -10.71
C VAL A 112 5.22 -2.64 -11.69
N GLY A 113 6.52 -2.86 -11.75
CA GLY A 113 7.46 -2.00 -12.48
C GLY A 113 8.88 -2.52 -12.41
N SER A 114 9.85 -1.68 -12.76
CA SER A 114 11.26 -2.08 -12.79
C SER A 114 11.81 -2.50 -11.42
N PHE A 115 11.31 -1.91 -10.32
CA PHE A 115 11.75 -2.27 -8.96
C PHE A 115 10.97 -3.43 -8.36
N ASP A 116 9.69 -3.53 -8.68
CA ASP A 116 8.80 -4.60 -8.24
C ASP A 116 8.25 -5.35 -9.47
N PRO A 117 9.08 -6.24 -10.09
CA PRO A 117 8.73 -6.91 -11.34
C PRO A 117 7.65 -7.98 -11.13
N LYS A 118 7.06 -8.44 -12.25
CA LYS A 118 6.03 -9.51 -12.31
C LYS A 118 6.29 -10.67 -11.35
N ARG A 119 7.55 -11.13 -11.26
CA ARG A 119 7.91 -12.23 -10.35
C ARG A 119 7.51 -11.95 -8.90
N ARG A 120 7.71 -10.71 -8.41
CA ARG A 120 7.30 -10.35 -7.05
C ARG A 120 5.79 -10.31 -6.90
N ALA A 121 5.07 -9.78 -7.90
CA ALA A 121 3.62 -9.79 -7.88
C ALA A 121 3.05 -11.22 -7.86
N LEU A 122 3.68 -12.16 -8.56
CA LEU A 122 3.34 -13.59 -8.50
C LEU A 122 3.63 -14.20 -7.12
N GLU A 123 4.74 -13.82 -6.46
CA GLU A 123 5.06 -14.24 -5.09
C GLU A 123 4.00 -13.73 -4.09
N TRP A 124 3.53 -12.49 -4.24
CA TRP A 124 2.44 -11.93 -3.43
C TRP A 124 1.11 -12.62 -3.67
N ALA A 125 0.78 -12.92 -4.92
CA ALA A 125 -0.41 -13.68 -5.26
C ALA A 125 -0.37 -15.08 -4.66
N ALA A 126 0.77 -15.78 -4.75
CA ALA A 126 0.94 -17.10 -4.13
C ALA A 126 0.78 -17.05 -2.60
N LEU A 127 1.34 -16.02 -1.93
CA LEU A 127 1.17 -15.82 -0.50
C LEU A 127 -0.30 -15.57 -0.14
N SER A 128 -1.01 -14.71 -0.90
CA SER A 128 -2.44 -14.47 -0.72
C SER A 128 -3.25 -15.76 -0.87
N ASN A 129 -2.98 -16.55 -1.90
CA ASN A 129 -3.67 -17.82 -2.16
C ASN A 129 -3.45 -18.84 -1.02
N SER A 130 -2.26 -18.85 -0.40
CA SER A 130 -1.97 -19.75 0.74
C SER A 130 -2.81 -19.45 1.98
N LEU A 131 -3.43 -18.26 2.06
CA LEU A 131 -4.34 -17.89 3.15
C LEU A 131 -5.75 -18.45 2.97
N ASN A 132 -6.07 -19.02 1.81
CA ASN A 132 -7.37 -19.57 1.44
C ASN A 132 -8.55 -18.62 1.75
N PRO A 133 -8.52 -17.37 1.30
CA PRO A 133 -9.54 -16.40 1.63
C PRO A 133 -10.88 -16.75 0.95
N ASP A 134 -11.98 -16.25 1.54
CA ASP A 134 -13.27 -16.32 0.88
C ASP A 134 -13.34 -15.34 -0.28
N LEU A 135 -12.75 -14.15 -0.14
CA LEU A 135 -12.68 -13.11 -1.16
C LEU A 135 -11.25 -12.57 -1.26
N ALA A 136 -10.77 -12.26 -2.47
CA ALA A 136 -9.52 -11.54 -2.69
C ALA A 136 -9.81 -10.19 -3.34
N VAL A 137 -9.21 -9.13 -2.81
CA VAL A 137 -9.39 -7.77 -3.34
C VAL A 137 -8.05 -7.07 -3.56
N VAL A 138 -7.99 -6.24 -4.61
CA VAL A 138 -6.83 -5.38 -4.88
C VAL A 138 -7.29 -3.93 -4.93
N THR A 139 -6.74 -3.09 -4.05
CA THR A 139 -7.22 -1.72 -3.83
C THR A 139 -6.34 -0.65 -4.49
N GLY A 140 -6.13 -0.79 -5.80
CA GLY A 140 -5.49 0.22 -6.66
C GLY A 140 -3.98 0.27 -6.63
N ASP A 141 -3.44 1.16 -7.48
CA ASP A 141 -2.02 1.37 -7.76
C ASP A 141 -1.30 0.07 -8.14
N LEU A 142 -1.81 -0.53 -9.20
CA LEU A 142 -1.38 -1.83 -9.71
C LEU A 142 -0.01 -1.72 -10.40
N VAL A 143 0.24 -0.61 -11.13
CA VAL A 143 1.49 -0.31 -11.82
C VAL A 143 2.15 0.94 -11.26
N THR A 144 3.46 1.07 -11.46
CA THR A 144 4.19 2.27 -11.05
C THR A 144 3.79 3.48 -11.90
N SER A 145 3.77 3.35 -13.21
CA SER A 145 3.28 4.34 -14.18
C SER A 145 3.28 3.78 -15.61
N GLY A 146 2.54 4.42 -16.54
CA GLY A 146 2.52 4.06 -17.96
C GLY A 146 1.87 2.71 -18.25
N THR A 147 2.17 2.14 -19.42
CA THR A 147 1.53 0.90 -19.91
C THR A 147 2.48 -0.30 -20.00
N GLY A 148 3.78 -0.06 -19.79
CA GLY A 148 4.82 -1.06 -20.06
C GLY A 148 4.73 -2.34 -19.21
N PHE A 149 3.98 -2.30 -18.09
CA PHE A 149 3.81 -3.42 -17.18
C PHE A 149 2.35 -3.89 -17.03
N TYR A 150 1.44 -3.42 -17.89
CA TYR A 150 0.02 -3.79 -17.85
C TYR A 150 -0.21 -5.28 -17.98
N ALA A 151 0.45 -5.92 -18.94
CA ALA A 151 0.36 -7.37 -19.11
C ALA A 151 0.91 -8.13 -17.88
N ASP A 152 2.03 -7.66 -17.34
CA ASP A 152 2.69 -8.29 -16.20
C ASP A 152 1.82 -8.28 -14.94
N VAL A 153 1.19 -7.13 -14.64
CA VAL A 153 0.30 -7.01 -13.48
C VAL A 153 -1.01 -7.75 -13.70
N ALA A 154 -1.59 -7.69 -14.90
CA ALA A 154 -2.81 -8.42 -15.23
C ALA A 154 -2.61 -9.93 -15.09
N ASP A 155 -1.48 -10.49 -15.57
CA ASP A 155 -1.13 -11.89 -15.40
C ASP A 155 -0.93 -12.26 -13.91
N ALA A 156 -0.32 -11.37 -13.12
CA ALA A 156 -0.11 -11.63 -11.70
C ALA A 156 -1.42 -11.59 -10.88
N ILE A 157 -2.36 -10.71 -11.23
CA ILE A 157 -3.69 -10.66 -10.59
C ILE A 157 -4.54 -11.86 -11.02
N ALA A 158 -4.40 -12.33 -12.26
CA ALA A 158 -5.14 -13.48 -12.79
C ALA A 158 -4.85 -14.81 -12.06
N VAL A 159 -3.71 -14.92 -11.37
CA VAL A 159 -3.39 -16.13 -10.58
C VAL A 159 -3.90 -16.06 -9.13
N LEU A 160 -4.45 -14.93 -8.68
CA LEU A 160 -5.14 -14.84 -7.39
C LEU A 160 -6.33 -15.80 -7.37
N ARG A 161 -6.59 -16.38 -6.20
CA ARG A 161 -7.67 -17.34 -5.97
C ARG A 161 -8.39 -17.04 -4.67
N ALA A 162 -9.71 -17.04 -4.73
CA ALA A 162 -10.59 -16.95 -3.57
C ALA A 162 -11.90 -17.67 -3.92
N LYS A 163 -12.65 -18.12 -2.90
CA LYS A 163 -13.86 -18.93 -3.10
C LYS A 163 -14.94 -18.14 -3.85
N ASP A 164 -15.14 -16.87 -3.47
CA ASP A 164 -16.20 -16.02 -4.02
C ASP A 164 -15.65 -14.98 -5.04
N GLY A 165 -14.41 -15.19 -5.51
CA GLY A 165 -13.81 -14.42 -6.61
C GLY A 165 -12.76 -13.41 -6.22
N VAL A 166 -12.22 -12.76 -7.26
CA VAL A 166 -11.16 -11.76 -7.18
C VAL A 166 -11.68 -10.44 -7.74
N PHE A 167 -11.58 -9.38 -6.96
CA PHE A 167 -12.09 -8.06 -7.32
C PHE A 167 -11.01 -7.00 -7.23
N VAL A 168 -11.05 -6.04 -8.15
CA VAL A 168 -10.02 -5.02 -8.29
C VAL A 168 -10.69 -3.64 -8.38
N SER A 169 -10.26 -2.69 -7.57
CA SER A 169 -10.49 -1.27 -7.79
C SER A 169 -9.21 -0.61 -8.31
N MET A 170 -9.34 0.54 -8.97
CA MET A 170 -8.21 1.23 -9.58
C MET A 170 -7.68 2.34 -8.67
N GLY A 171 -6.37 2.64 -8.77
CA GLY A 171 -5.70 3.75 -8.11
C GLY A 171 -5.35 4.89 -9.06
N ASN A 172 -4.61 5.89 -8.58
CA ASN A 172 -4.21 7.03 -9.39
C ASN A 172 -3.11 6.69 -10.41
N HIS A 173 -2.30 5.67 -10.16
CA HIS A 173 -1.26 5.23 -11.09
C HIS A 173 -1.80 4.39 -12.26
N ASP A 174 -3.04 3.91 -12.19
CA ASP A 174 -3.63 2.97 -13.13
C ASP A 174 -4.36 3.65 -14.31
N GLN A 175 -4.30 4.98 -14.39
CA GLN A 175 -5.18 5.78 -15.24
C GLN A 175 -4.60 6.16 -16.60
N ALA A 176 -3.41 5.62 -16.92
CA ALA A 176 -2.71 5.95 -18.15
C ALA A 176 -3.43 5.39 -19.35
N HIS A 177 -4.07 5.63 -20.23
CA HIS A 177 -4.71 5.02 -21.42
C HIS A 177 -6.06 4.32 -21.21
N ASN A 178 -7.11 5.10 -21.28
CA ASN A 178 -8.48 4.72 -21.71
C ASN A 178 -8.93 3.32 -21.29
N ASP A 179 -8.82 3.00 -19.97
CA ASP A 179 -9.34 1.76 -19.41
C ASP A 179 -8.67 0.45 -19.92
N GLU A 180 -7.55 0.57 -20.62
CA GLU A 180 -6.82 -0.59 -21.16
C GLU A 180 -6.46 -1.60 -20.07
N LEU A 181 -5.89 -1.12 -18.95
CA LEU A 181 -5.52 -1.98 -17.83
C LEU A 181 -6.74 -2.71 -17.26
N SER A 182 -7.85 -2.01 -17.06
CA SER A 182 -9.11 -2.62 -16.57
C SER A 182 -9.61 -3.72 -17.49
N ARG A 183 -9.56 -3.48 -18.81
CA ARG A 183 -9.96 -4.49 -19.83
C ARG A 183 -9.01 -5.69 -19.84
N LEU A 184 -7.72 -5.47 -19.73
CA LEU A 184 -6.73 -6.54 -19.68
C LEU A 184 -6.90 -7.44 -18.45
N ILE A 185 -7.20 -6.86 -17.29
CA ILE A 185 -7.48 -7.60 -16.06
C ILE A 185 -8.77 -8.39 -16.21
N ALA A 186 -9.85 -7.74 -16.62
CA ALA A 186 -11.16 -8.39 -16.78
C ALA A 186 -11.12 -9.55 -17.79
N ALA A 187 -10.37 -9.41 -18.88
CA ALA A 187 -10.18 -10.48 -19.88
C ALA A 187 -9.47 -11.72 -19.33
N ARG A 188 -8.83 -11.63 -18.15
CA ARG A 188 -8.13 -12.74 -17.46
C ARG A 188 -8.91 -13.32 -16.29
N GLY A 189 -10.13 -12.88 -16.04
CA GLY A 189 -11.05 -13.46 -15.06
C GLY A 189 -11.39 -12.59 -13.83
N PRO A 190 -10.48 -11.79 -13.25
CA PRO A 190 -10.84 -10.91 -12.13
C PRO A 190 -11.89 -9.87 -12.52
N THR A 191 -12.77 -9.53 -11.58
CA THR A 191 -13.79 -8.49 -11.77
C THR A 191 -13.23 -7.12 -11.39
N VAL A 192 -13.27 -6.15 -12.32
CA VAL A 192 -12.86 -4.78 -12.04
C VAL A 192 -14.08 -3.93 -11.69
N LEU A 193 -14.10 -3.36 -10.49
CA LEU A 193 -15.16 -2.49 -10.00
C LEU A 193 -14.73 -1.03 -10.15
N ARG A 194 -15.48 -0.28 -10.98
CA ARG A 194 -15.25 1.14 -11.23
C ARG A 194 -16.56 1.90 -11.08
N ASN A 195 -16.79 2.44 -9.89
CA ASN A 195 -18.06 3.02 -9.46
C ASN A 195 -19.23 2.02 -9.68
N ALA A 196 -18.96 0.77 -9.33
CA ALA A 196 -19.85 -0.36 -9.53
C ALA A 196 -19.82 -1.29 -8.32
N SER A 197 -20.83 -2.15 -8.20
CA SER A 197 -20.92 -3.14 -7.13
C SER A 197 -21.12 -4.56 -7.65
N HIS A 198 -20.82 -5.51 -6.78
CA HIS A 198 -21.11 -6.92 -6.92
C HIS A 198 -21.75 -7.44 -5.62
N VAL A 199 -22.72 -8.33 -5.73
CA VAL A 199 -23.39 -8.92 -4.57
C VAL A 199 -22.87 -10.34 -4.38
N VAL A 200 -22.20 -10.58 -3.25
CA VAL A 200 -21.80 -11.93 -2.82
C VAL A 200 -22.98 -12.54 -2.06
N ARG A 201 -23.36 -13.79 -2.42
CA ARG A 201 -24.50 -14.50 -1.81
C ARG A 201 -24.03 -15.75 -1.09
N ARG A 202 -24.56 -15.94 0.14
CA ARG A 202 -24.42 -17.16 0.91
C ARG A 202 -25.79 -17.56 1.48
N GLY A 203 -26.40 -18.60 0.90
CA GLY A 203 -27.80 -18.91 1.17
C GLY A 203 -28.68 -17.72 0.78
N ASN A 204 -29.47 -17.23 1.73
CA ASN A 204 -30.32 -16.05 1.54
C ASN A 204 -29.66 -14.74 1.96
N ALA A 205 -28.43 -14.80 2.47
CA ALA A 205 -27.68 -13.63 2.93
C ALA A 205 -26.89 -12.98 1.79
N GLU A 206 -26.82 -11.66 1.82
CA GLU A 206 -26.08 -10.84 0.86
C GLU A 206 -25.02 -9.99 1.54
N LEU A 207 -23.88 -9.81 0.85
CA LEU A 207 -22.83 -8.85 1.17
C LEU A 207 -22.54 -8.05 -0.08
N VAL A 208 -22.67 -6.73 -0.02
CA VAL A 208 -22.34 -5.87 -1.17
C VAL A 208 -20.87 -5.54 -1.15
N LEU A 209 -20.19 -5.78 -2.28
CA LEU A 209 -18.85 -5.31 -2.53
C LEU A 209 -18.91 -4.19 -3.57
N ALA A 210 -18.57 -2.95 -3.20
CA ALA A 210 -18.53 -1.83 -4.11
C ALA A 210 -17.08 -1.38 -4.37
N GLY A 211 -16.79 -0.85 -5.54
CA GLY A 211 -15.46 -0.32 -5.87
C GLY A 211 -15.53 1.07 -6.46
N LEU A 212 -14.71 1.99 -5.93
CA LEU A 212 -14.53 3.31 -6.50
C LEU A 212 -13.54 3.28 -7.66
N ASP A 213 -13.77 4.15 -8.65
CA ASP A 213 -12.77 4.42 -9.68
C ASP A 213 -11.61 5.22 -9.09
N GLY A 214 -10.40 4.95 -9.54
CA GLY A 214 -9.20 5.74 -9.21
C GLY A 214 -9.25 7.20 -9.67
N ARG A 215 -10.27 7.58 -10.47
CA ARG A 215 -10.56 8.96 -10.91
C ARG A 215 -11.62 9.65 -10.05
N ILE A 216 -11.96 9.11 -8.90
CA ILE A 216 -12.95 9.75 -8.04
C ILE A 216 -12.51 11.18 -7.69
N ALA A 217 -13.34 12.16 -8.06
CA ALA A 217 -12.93 13.56 -8.04
C ALA A 217 -13.06 14.17 -6.62
N SER A 218 -14.01 13.70 -5.83
CA SER A 218 -14.30 14.28 -4.52
C SER A 218 -14.88 13.25 -3.53
N PRO A 219 -14.82 13.55 -2.21
CA PRO A 219 -15.54 12.76 -1.20
C PRO A 219 -17.05 12.68 -1.46
N ALA A 220 -17.66 13.73 -2.02
CA ALA A 220 -19.09 13.75 -2.34
C ALA A 220 -19.44 12.77 -3.48
N ASP A 221 -18.58 12.65 -4.49
CA ASP A 221 -18.74 11.66 -5.56
C ASP A 221 -18.60 10.23 -5.02
N ALA A 222 -17.62 10.00 -4.14
CA ALA A 222 -17.46 8.71 -3.48
C ALA A 222 -18.71 8.33 -2.66
N ALA A 223 -19.26 9.26 -1.88
CA ALA A 223 -20.49 9.07 -1.13
C ALA A 223 -21.70 8.78 -2.01
N ARG A 224 -21.80 9.41 -3.19
CA ARG A 224 -22.85 9.13 -4.15
C ARG A 224 -22.76 7.69 -4.66
N VAL A 225 -21.58 7.22 -5.05
CA VAL A 225 -21.38 5.83 -5.50
C VAL A 225 -21.79 4.83 -4.41
N VAL A 226 -21.47 5.09 -3.13
CA VAL A 226 -21.88 4.22 -2.02
C VAL A 226 -23.41 4.15 -1.92
N ARG A 227 -24.10 5.29 -2.00
CA ARG A 227 -25.59 5.31 -1.96
C ARG A 227 -26.20 4.56 -3.16
N ASP A 228 -25.64 4.77 -4.37
CA ASP A 228 -26.13 4.12 -5.59
C ASP A 228 -25.90 2.60 -5.59
N CYS A 229 -24.87 2.12 -4.87
CA CYS A 229 -24.56 0.70 -4.73
C CYS A 229 -25.26 0.02 -3.54
N SER A 230 -25.86 0.78 -2.63
CA SER A 230 -26.49 0.23 -1.42
C SER A 230 -27.75 -0.55 -1.76
N THR A 231 -27.89 -1.75 -1.21
CA THR A 231 -29.09 -2.61 -1.32
C THR A 231 -29.79 -2.81 0.03
N GLY A 232 -29.25 -2.23 1.10
CA GLY A 232 -29.67 -2.50 2.48
C GLY A 232 -28.91 -3.66 3.15
N ALA A 233 -28.13 -4.45 2.40
CA ALA A 233 -27.18 -5.43 2.94
C ALA A 233 -25.88 -4.73 3.37
N PRO A 234 -25.07 -5.35 4.26
CA PRO A 234 -23.75 -4.81 4.62
C PRO A 234 -22.87 -4.54 3.40
N LEU A 235 -22.20 -3.38 3.40
CA LEU A 235 -21.44 -2.90 2.27
C LEU A 235 -19.94 -2.78 2.60
N VAL A 236 -19.12 -3.54 1.87
CA VAL A 236 -17.66 -3.43 1.85
C VAL A 236 -17.25 -2.59 0.65
N LEU A 237 -16.57 -1.46 0.89
CA LEU A 237 -16.12 -0.54 -0.15
C LEU A 237 -14.62 -0.72 -0.43
N LEU A 238 -14.28 -0.93 -1.68
CA LEU A 238 -12.90 -0.83 -2.17
C LEU A 238 -12.65 0.61 -2.64
N SER A 239 -11.82 1.33 -1.92
CA SER A 239 -11.39 2.68 -2.28
C SER A 239 -9.88 2.74 -2.26
N HIS A 240 -9.25 3.35 -3.27
CA HIS A 240 -7.82 3.57 -3.18
C HIS A 240 -7.47 4.61 -2.11
N TYR A 241 -8.32 5.63 -1.94
CA TYR A 241 -8.02 6.84 -1.17
C TYR A 241 -8.63 6.85 0.24
N PRO A 242 -7.81 6.99 1.31
CA PRO A 242 -8.32 7.08 2.68
C PRO A 242 -9.11 8.37 2.98
N TRP A 243 -8.85 9.47 2.28
CA TRP A 243 -9.52 10.76 2.58
C TRP A 243 -11.00 10.82 2.21
N THR A 244 -11.52 9.82 1.53
CA THR A 244 -12.96 9.71 1.27
C THR A 244 -13.74 9.16 2.47
N PHE A 245 -13.04 8.70 3.53
CA PHE A 245 -13.60 7.88 4.60
C PHE A 245 -14.84 8.46 5.27
N GLU A 246 -14.77 9.69 5.77
CA GLU A 246 -15.91 10.31 6.47
C GLU A 246 -17.15 10.41 5.57
N ALA A 247 -16.96 10.75 4.30
CA ALA A 247 -18.07 10.90 3.37
C ALA A 247 -18.73 9.55 3.03
N VAL A 248 -17.91 8.49 2.83
CA VAL A 248 -18.44 7.16 2.51
C VAL A 248 -19.03 6.46 3.74
N ALA A 249 -18.51 6.72 4.94
CA ALA A 249 -19.08 6.26 6.20
C ALA A 249 -20.48 6.85 6.41
N ASN A 250 -20.63 8.16 6.23
CA ASN A 250 -21.92 8.85 6.31
C ASN A 250 -22.90 8.44 5.19
N ALA A 251 -22.38 7.87 4.10
CA ALA A 251 -23.20 7.35 2.99
C ALA A 251 -23.67 5.90 3.21
N GLY A 252 -23.20 5.20 4.25
CA GLY A 252 -23.65 3.87 4.64
C GLY A 252 -22.68 2.73 4.30
N ALA A 253 -21.41 2.99 4.05
CA ALA A 253 -20.41 1.93 4.01
C ALA A 253 -20.20 1.34 5.41
N ASP A 254 -20.02 0.01 5.54
CA ASP A 254 -19.75 -0.66 6.81
C ASP A 254 -18.26 -0.95 7.00
N LEU A 255 -17.58 -1.32 5.92
CA LEU A 255 -16.13 -1.50 5.88
C LEU A 255 -15.54 -0.83 4.63
N VAL A 256 -14.46 -0.08 4.81
CA VAL A 256 -13.71 0.53 3.72
C VAL A 256 -12.30 -0.05 3.69
N LEU A 257 -11.89 -0.61 2.56
CA LEU A 257 -10.54 -1.12 2.34
C LEU A 257 -9.78 -0.17 1.43
N THR A 258 -8.68 0.40 1.92
CA THR A 258 -7.92 1.45 1.22
C THR A 258 -6.41 1.15 1.18
N GLY A 259 -5.68 1.91 0.35
CA GLY A 259 -4.22 1.90 0.23
C GLY A 259 -3.64 3.31 0.15
N HIS A 260 -2.91 3.60 -0.95
CA HIS A 260 -2.39 4.88 -1.38
C HIS A 260 -1.26 5.49 -0.55
N THR A 261 -1.28 5.35 0.76
CA THR A 261 -0.35 6.05 1.65
C THR A 261 0.97 5.33 1.82
N HIS A 262 1.04 4.06 1.42
CA HIS A 262 2.16 3.14 1.69
C HIS A 262 2.58 3.07 3.16
N GLY A 263 1.74 3.55 4.09
CA GLY A 263 2.13 3.76 5.48
C GLY A 263 3.34 4.70 5.61
N GLY A 264 3.61 5.52 4.57
CA GLY A 264 4.76 6.42 4.45
C GLY A 264 6.06 5.76 4.03
N GLN A 265 6.11 4.46 3.79
CA GLN A 265 7.29 3.62 3.44
C GLN A 265 8.45 3.69 4.44
N LEU A 266 8.72 4.88 5.00
CA LEU A 266 9.78 5.12 5.98
C LEU A 266 9.17 5.58 7.29
N GLY A 267 9.56 4.94 8.37
CA GLY A 267 9.13 5.25 9.72
C GLY A 267 10.26 5.06 10.73
N ILE A 268 10.05 5.51 11.95
CA ILE A 268 10.99 5.29 13.05
C ILE A 268 10.77 3.87 13.58
N PRO A 269 11.80 3.02 13.64
CA PRO A 269 11.70 1.68 14.21
C PRO A 269 11.01 1.71 15.58
N PHE A 270 10.15 0.73 15.84
CA PHE A 270 9.29 0.58 17.03
C PHE A 270 8.17 1.63 17.18
N PHE A 271 8.26 2.78 16.50
CA PHE A 271 7.30 3.89 16.60
C PHE A 271 6.66 4.24 15.25
N SER A 272 6.80 3.40 14.23
CA SER A 272 6.38 3.71 12.86
C SER A 272 4.86 3.89 12.68
N ASP A 273 4.03 3.42 13.62
CA ASP A 273 2.59 3.71 13.61
C ASP A 273 2.29 5.18 13.92
N ARG A 274 3.15 5.83 14.71
CA ARG A 274 3.05 7.26 15.07
C ARG A 274 3.95 8.16 14.25
N PHE A 275 5.15 7.68 13.90
CA PHE A 275 6.20 8.46 13.24
C PHE A 275 6.60 7.79 11.93
N ASN A 276 5.92 8.16 10.86
CA ASN A 276 6.23 7.78 9.48
C ASN A 276 6.01 8.97 8.55
N LEU A 277 6.54 8.92 7.33
CA LEU A 277 6.47 10.06 6.41
C LEU A 277 5.03 10.44 6.02
N ALA A 278 4.11 9.47 5.93
CA ALA A 278 2.72 9.79 5.60
C ALA A 278 2.04 10.60 6.71
N ARG A 279 2.40 10.38 7.97
CA ARG A 279 1.86 11.14 9.11
C ARG A 279 2.30 12.60 9.15
N LEU A 280 3.39 12.95 8.50
CA LEU A 280 3.80 14.36 8.38
C LEU A 280 2.83 15.18 7.54
N THR A 281 2.11 14.53 6.63
CA THR A 281 1.20 15.21 5.68
C THR A 281 -0.25 14.76 5.80
N ARG A 282 -0.51 13.60 6.43
CA ARG A 282 -1.84 12.97 6.49
C ARG A 282 -2.07 12.30 7.84
N GLN A 283 -3.27 12.44 8.38
CA GLN A 283 -3.66 11.79 9.65
C GLN A 283 -3.87 10.28 9.48
N LEU A 284 -4.41 9.86 8.34
CA LEU A 284 -4.75 8.46 8.01
C LEU A 284 -3.61 7.84 7.21
N SER A 285 -2.67 7.16 7.87
CA SER A 285 -1.48 6.62 7.21
C SER A 285 -1.52 5.12 6.98
N ARG A 286 -1.83 4.34 7.99
CA ARG A 286 -2.03 2.88 7.94
C ARG A 286 -2.75 2.37 9.18
N GLY A 287 -3.37 1.19 9.08
CA GLY A 287 -4.05 0.55 10.20
C GLY A 287 -5.56 0.73 10.18
N LEU A 288 -6.20 0.40 11.28
CA LEU A 288 -7.65 0.38 11.42
C LEU A 288 -8.14 1.69 12.04
N TYR A 289 -9.15 2.29 11.43
CA TYR A 289 -9.82 3.53 11.84
C TYR A 289 -11.32 3.30 11.91
N TYR A 290 -12.01 4.13 12.67
CA TYR A 290 -13.48 4.07 12.84
C TYR A 290 -14.09 5.46 12.69
N SER A 291 -15.26 5.53 12.03
CA SER A 291 -16.14 6.67 12.00
C SER A 291 -17.57 6.15 12.24
N GLY A 292 -18.13 6.47 13.42
CA GLY A 292 -19.36 5.83 13.88
C GLY A 292 -19.24 4.29 13.92
N LYS A 293 -20.13 3.61 13.22
CA LYS A 293 -20.11 2.13 13.07
C LYS A 293 -19.21 1.64 11.93
N THR A 294 -18.74 2.53 11.06
CA THR A 294 -17.96 2.18 9.89
C THR A 294 -16.50 1.97 10.25
N ALA A 295 -15.92 0.86 9.83
CA ALA A 295 -14.50 0.60 9.92
C ALA A 295 -13.78 0.94 8.59
N MET A 296 -12.56 1.47 8.66
CA MET A 296 -11.66 1.58 7.51
C MET A 296 -10.32 0.96 7.83
N TYR A 297 -9.82 0.13 6.93
CA TYR A 297 -8.44 -0.34 6.99
C TYR A 297 -7.60 0.31 5.88
N VAL A 298 -6.52 0.97 6.29
CA VAL A 298 -5.53 1.54 5.37
C VAL A 298 -4.34 0.59 5.30
N ASN A 299 -4.19 -0.07 4.15
CA ASN A 299 -3.12 -1.03 3.87
C ASN A 299 -1.81 -0.28 3.58
N ALA A 300 -0.69 -0.81 4.08
CA ALA A 300 0.63 -0.24 3.81
C ALA A 300 1.17 -0.55 2.41
N GLY A 301 0.44 -1.34 1.62
CA GLY A 301 0.82 -1.68 0.26
C GLY A 301 1.96 -2.70 0.14
N LEU A 302 2.14 -3.25 -1.03
CA LEU A 302 3.13 -4.30 -1.34
C LEU A 302 4.36 -3.76 -2.08
N GLY A 303 4.15 -2.91 -3.07
CA GLY A 303 5.21 -2.27 -3.85
C GLY A 303 5.80 -1.03 -3.18
N THR A 304 6.48 -0.23 -3.97
CA THR A 304 7.07 1.04 -3.54
C THR A 304 6.80 2.14 -4.55
N THR A 305 6.59 3.37 -4.07
CA THR A 305 6.53 4.57 -4.89
C THR A 305 7.71 5.49 -4.56
N GLY A 306 8.28 6.19 -5.56
CA GLY A 306 9.49 6.98 -5.38
C GLY A 306 10.73 6.09 -5.08
N PRO A 307 11.50 6.37 -3.99
CA PRO A 307 12.63 5.53 -3.61
C PRO A 307 12.21 4.09 -3.28
N PRO A 308 12.88 3.07 -3.85
CA PRO A 308 12.53 1.66 -3.67
C PRO A 308 12.99 1.13 -2.31
N MET A 309 12.54 1.74 -1.23
CA MET A 309 12.96 1.40 0.14
C MET A 309 11.78 1.40 1.10
N ARG A 310 11.83 0.49 2.08
CA ARG A 310 10.90 0.45 3.22
C ARG A 310 11.71 0.30 4.50
N LEU A 311 11.46 1.16 5.48
CA LEU A 311 12.10 1.11 6.78
C LEU A 311 11.05 1.22 7.88
N ALA A 312 10.97 0.20 8.74
CA ALA A 312 9.98 0.06 9.81
C ALA A 312 8.50 0.06 9.34
N VAL A 313 8.28 0.00 8.03
CA VAL A 313 6.98 -0.08 7.36
C VAL A 313 7.05 -1.19 6.29
N PRO A 314 7.11 -2.46 6.70
CA PRO A 314 7.20 -3.57 5.77
C PRO A 314 5.96 -3.64 4.86
N PRO A 315 6.09 -4.22 3.67
CA PRO A 315 4.94 -4.51 2.81
C PRO A 315 3.99 -5.49 3.50
N GLU A 316 2.69 -5.41 3.20
CA GLU A 316 1.70 -6.26 3.85
C GLU A 316 0.60 -6.77 2.92
N ILE A 317 0.08 -7.97 3.25
CA ILE A 317 -1.22 -8.47 2.82
C ILE A 317 -2.10 -8.48 4.07
N ALA A 318 -3.26 -7.83 4.02
CA ALA A 318 -4.22 -7.88 5.11
C ALA A 318 -5.21 -9.04 4.90
N LEU A 319 -5.40 -9.87 5.93
CA LEU A 319 -6.48 -10.86 5.98
C LEU A 319 -7.50 -10.34 6.99
N VAL A 320 -8.58 -9.78 6.47
CA VAL A 320 -9.67 -9.20 7.25
C VAL A 320 -10.74 -10.27 7.46
N THR A 321 -11.04 -10.57 8.70
CA THR A 321 -12.14 -11.46 9.09
C THR A 321 -13.33 -10.64 9.56
N LEU A 322 -14.45 -10.77 8.88
CA LEU A 322 -15.71 -10.12 9.29
C LEU A 322 -16.28 -10.82 10.51
N ARG A 323 -16.77 -10.03 11.46
CA ARG A 323 -17.43 -10.52 12.69
C ARG A 323 -18.74 -9.79 12.92
N ARG A 324 -19.71 -10.49 13.45
CA ARG A 324 -20.96 -9.85 13.90
C ARG A 324 -20.68 -8.89 15.06
N GLY A 325 -21.21 -7.67 14.93
CA GLY A 325 -21.09 -6.59 15.92
C GLY A 325 -22.07 -6.69 17.06
#